data_f6bde96423b003d09f017889ada2970b
#
_entry.id   f6bde96423b003d09f017889ada2970b
#
_cell.length_a   1.000
_cell.length_b   1.000
_cell.length_c   1.000
_cell.angle_alpha   90.00
_cell.angle_beta   90.00
_cell.angle_gamma   90.00
#
_symmetry.space_group_name_H-M   'P 1'
#
loop_
_entity.id
_entity.type
_entity.pdbx_description
1 polymer ?
#
loop_
_entity_poly.entity_id
_entity_poly.type
_entity_poly.pdbx_seq_one_letter_code
_entity_poly.pdbx_strand_id
1 'polypeptide(L)'
;MYYKKTNKIRWEKSKPTSQIILMNGKNIRIQENGKEVSDATTKATMKRIQTMMVNMMTGSFLNEVEFSIKYSESSVNYKLNLTPKNDKLKRYIQEIVLVFRKSDCDLKELTLVSSSTNKIVYTFSNMVHNESILETLFTKF
;
A
#
# COMPACT_ATOMS: atom_id res chain seq x y z
N MET A 1 -9.28 -5.42 1.13
CA MET A 1 -7.88 -5.73 1.55
C MET A 1 -7.90 -6.24 2.97
N TYR A 2 -7.12 -7.27 3.28
CA TYR A 2 -6.91 -7.81 4.64
C TYR A 2 -5.44 -7.69 4.99
N TYR A 3 -5.15 -7.28 6.21
CA TYR A 3 -3.80 -7.20 6.76
C TYR A 3 -3.74 -7.86 8.14
N LYS A 4 -2.71 -8.65 8.36
CA LYS A 4 -2.40 -9.26 9.66
C LYS A 4 -0.92 -9.06 9.99
N LYS A 5 -0.59 -8.83 11.26
CA LYS A 5 0.82 -8.75 11.73
C LYS A 5 1.63 -9.91 11.15
N THR A 6 2.96 -9.76 11.06
CA THR A 6 3.88 -10.68 10.39
C THR A 6 3.82 -10.66 8.86
N ASN A 7 3.49 -9.49 8.29
CA ASN A 7 3.53 -9.22 6.84
C ASN A 7 2.61 -10.12 6.02
N LYS A 8 1.38 -10.34 6.51
CA LYS A 8 0.35 -11.05 5.77
C LYS A 8 -0.63 -10.04 5.19
N ILE A 9 -0.76 -10.06 3.87
CA ILE A 9 -1.66 -9.18 3.13
C ILE A 9 -2.42 -10.01 2.10
N ARG A 10 -3.73 -9.77 2.01
CA ARG A 10 -4.56 -10.13 0.88
C ARG A 10 -5.12 -8.86 0.27
N TRP A 11 -4.74 -8.59 -0.94
CA TRP A 11 -5.25 -7.47 -1.71
C TRP A 11 -6.08 -7.99 -2.87
N GLU A 12 -7.30 -7.53 -2.96
CA GLU A 12 -8.21 -7.87 -4.06
C GLU A 12 -8.60 -6.60 -4.79
N LYS A 13 -8.51 -6.65 -6.10
CA LYS A 13 -8.98 -5.66 -7.04
C LYS A 13 -9.98 -6.34 -7.98
N SER A 14 -11.17 -5.78 -8.13
CA SER A 14 -12.23 -6.37 -8.95
C SER A 14 -12.33 -5.76 -10.34
N LYS A 15 -11.97 -4.46 -10.49
CA LYS A 15 -12.10 -3.72 -11.76
C LYS A 15 -10.86 -2.86 -12.04
N PRO A 16 -10.53 -2.58 -13.30
CA PRO A 16 -11.10 -3.13 -14.54
C PRO A 16 -10.74 -4.61 -14.75
N THR A 17 -9.65 -5.08 -14.15
CA THR A 17 -9.15 -6.46 -14.22
C THR A 17 -9.18 -7.06 -12.83
N SER A 18 -9.72 -8.26 -12.68
CA SER A 18 -9.68 -8.99 -11.41
C SER A 18 -8.24 -9.38 -11.07
N GLN A 19 -7.78 -9.00 -9.90
CA GLN A 19 -6.45 -9.34 -9.40
C GLN A 19 -6.51 -9.64 -7.91
N ILE A 20 -5.85 -10.72 -7.51
CA ILE A 20 -5.64 -11.09 -6.11
C ILE A 20 -4.14 -11.17 -5.87
N ILE A 21 -3.66 -10.44 -4.88
CA ILE A 21 -2.27 -10.49 -4.42
C ILE A 21 -2.27 -11.05 -3.01
N LEU A 22 -1.60 -12.17 -2.83
CA LEU A 22 -1.39 -12.80 -1.53
C LEU A 22 0.06 -12.62 -1.11
N MET A 23 0.24 -12.13 0.10
CA MET A 23 1.54 -11.96 0.72
C MET A 23 1.53 -12.67 2.06
N ASN A 24 2.48 -13.58 2.25
CA ASN A 24 2.64 -14.32 3.49
C ASN A 24 4.14 -14.37 3.83
N GLY A 25 4.56 -13.44 4.67
CA GLY A 25 5.97 -13.25 4.97
C GLY A 25 6.76 -12.83 3.72
N LYS A 26 7.67 -13.70 3.26
CA LYS A 26 8.50 -13.45 2.06
C LYS A 26 7.85 -13.95 0.76
N ASN A 27 6.78 -14.73 0.86
CA ASN A 27 6.12 -15.33 -0.30
C ASN A 27 5.07 -14.38 -0.88
N ILE A 28 5.11 -14.20 -2.20
CA ILE A 28 4.14 -13.43 -2.95
C ILE A 28 3.56 -14.32 -4.03
N ARG A 29 2.23 -14.38 -4.07
CA ARG A 29 1.47 -15.02 -5.13
C ARG A 29 0.51 -14.02 -5.73
N ILE A 30 0.34 -14.04 -7.03
CA ILE A 30 -0.51 -13.10 -7.77
C ILE A 30 -1.39 -13.91 -8.69
N GLN A 31 -2.68 -13.63 -8.68
CA GLN A 31 -3.64 -14.18 -9.61
C GLN A 31 -4.28 -13.03 -10.40
N GLU A 32 -4.34 -13.15 -11.72
CA GLU A 32 -5.04 -12.22 -12.60
C GLU A 32 -6.06 -12.97 -13.44
N ASN A 33 -7.33 -12.54 -13.40
CA ASN A 33 -8.43 -13.19 -14.12
C ASN A 33 -8.49 -14.72 -13.90
N GLY A 34 -8.27 -15.16 -12.66
CA GLY A 34 -8.29 -16.57 -12.28
C GLY A 34 -7.00 -17.35 -12.63
N LYS A 35 -6.00 -16.75 -13.26
CA LYS A 35 -4.73 -17.41 -13.61
C LYS A 35 -3.60 -16.88 -12.73
N GLU A 36 -2.78 -17.81 -12.20
CA GLU A 36 -1.61 -17.42 -11.40
C GLU A 36 -0.49 -16.86 -12.29
N VAL A 37 0.03 -15.69 -11.89
CA VAL A 37 1.12 -15.00 -12.60
C VAL A 37 2.44 -15.55 -12.10
N SER A 38 3.27 -16.05 -13.03
CA SER A 38 4.61 -16.60 -12.74
C SER A 38 5.75 -15.65 -13.09
N ASP A 39 5.48 -14.54 -13.80
CA ASP A 39 6.49 -13.60 -14.27
C ASP A 39 7.31 -12.97 -13.12
N ALA A 40 8.64 -13.09 -13.25
CA ALA A 40 9.57 -12.62 -12.21
C ALA A 40 9.59 -11.09 -12.07
N THR A 41 9.42 -10.35 -13.17
CA THR A 41 9.40 -8.89 -13.19
C THR A 41 8.18 -8.35 -12.46
N THR A 42 7.01 -8.92 -12.73
CA THR A 42 5.76 -8.59 -12.04
C THR A 42 5.88 -8.89 -10.55
N LYS A 43 6.42 -10.05 -10.18
CA LYS A 43 6.65 -10.40 -8.77
C LYS A 43 7.62 -9.45 -8.07
N ALA A 44 8.71 -9.05 -8.71
CA ALA A 44 9.67 -8.10 -8.16
C ALA A 44 9.06 -6.71 -7.94
N THR A 45 8.26 -6.23 -8.88
CA THR A 45 7.53 -4.96 -8.76
C THR A 45 6.52 -5.02 -7.61
N MET A 46 5.75 -6.09 -7.52
CA MET A 46 4.78 -6.28 -6.44
C MET A 46 5.45 -6.41 -5.08
N LYS A 47 6.64 -7.01 -5.00
CA LYS A 47 7.42 -7.05 -3.76
C LYS A 47 7.80 -5.65 -3.25
N ARG A 48 8.14 -4.73 -4.14
CA ARG A 48 8.43 -3.33 -3.77
C ARG A 48 7.18 -2.62 -3.26
N ILE A 49 6.06 -2.79 -3.94
CA ILE A 49 4.75 -2.26 -3.52
C ILE A 49 4.38 -2.85 -2.15
N GLN A 50 4.57 -4.15 -1.95
CA GLN A 50 4.37 -4.81 -0.66
C GLN A 50 5.17 -4.15 0.46
N THR A 51 6.48 -4.03 0.28
CA THR A 51 7.35 -3.43 1.30
C THR A 51 6.86 -2.03 1.66
N MET A 52 6.50 -1.24 0.67
CA MET A 52 5.96 0.10 0.87
C MET A 52 4.64 0.05 1.68
N MET A 53 3.73 -0.86 1.35
CA MET A 53 2.44 -0.98 2.04
C MET A 53 2.61 -1.47 3.48
N VAL A 54 3.46 -2.48 3.71
CA VAL A 54 3.77 -2.93 5.06
C VAL A 54 4.37 -1.81 5.89
N ASN A 55 5.32 -1.07 5.32
CA ASN A 55 5.91 0.09 5.99
C ASN A 55 4.85 1.14 6.34
N MET A 56 3.89 1.40 5.44
CA MET A 56 2.77 2.31 5.72
C MET A 56 1.91 1.82 6.88
N MET A 57 1.56 0.54 6.90
CA MET A 57 0.70 -0.04 7.94
C MET A 57 1.40 -0.17 9.31
N THR A 58 2.70 -0.29 9.32
CA THR A 58 3.51 -0.36 10.55
C THR A 58 4.02 0.99 11.02
N GLY A 59 3.76 2.07 10.28
CA GLY A 59 4.32 3.40 10.54
C GLY A 59 5.80 3.54 10.19
N SER A 60 6.46 2.47 9.71
CA SER A 60 7.89 2.48 9.38
C SER A 60 8.25 3.35 8.16
N PHE A 61 7.26 3.83 7.43
CA PHE A 61 7.45 4.75 6.31
C PHE A 61 7.78 6.18 6.75
N LEU A 62 7.53 6.53 8.02
CA LEU A 62 7.92 7.81 8.60
C LEU A 62 9.43 7.90 8.82
N ASN A 63 10.20 7.39 7.88
CA ASN A 63 11.64 7.40 7.91
C ASN A 63 12.16 8.64 7.19
N GLU A 64 12.54 9.66 7.96
CA GLU A 64 13.12 10.91 7.45
C GLU A 64 14.47 10.73 6.76
N VAL A 65 15.08 9.57 6.85
CA VAL A 65 16.30 9.22 6.10
C VAL A 65 15.96 9.02 4.61
N GLU A 66 14.86 8.33 4.34
CA GLU A 66 14.44 7.99 2.97
C GLU A 66 13.55 9.05 2.32
N PHE A 67 12.78 9.79 3.13
CA PHE A 67 11.80 10.77 2.65
C PHE A 67 12.00 12.13 3.31
N SER A 68 11.76 13.18 2.54
CA SER A 68 11.42 14.50 3.08
C SER A 68 9.94 14.52 3.37
N ILE A 69 9.55 14.76 4.61
CA ILE A 69 8.16 14.68 5.06
C ILE A 69 7.67 16.09 5.40
N LYS A 70 6.53 16.47 4.80
CA LYS A 70 5.80 17.69 5.15
C LYS A 70 4.48 17.30 5.78
N TYR A 71 4.19 17.92 6.92
CA TYR A 71 2.97 17.72 7.67
C TYR A 71 2.05 18.91 7.50
N SER A 72 0.77 18.65 7.35
CA SER A 72 -0.29 19.65 7.37
C SER A 72 -1.56 19.03 7.93
N GLU A 73 -2.48 19.89 8.36
CA GLU A 73 -3.75 19.44 8.91
C GLU A 73 -4.90 20.36 8.49
N SER A 74 -6.09 19.82 8.48
CA SER A 74 -7.36 20.54 8.40
C SER A 74 -8.17 20.29 9.67
N SER A 75 -9.39 20.79 9.73
CA SER A 75 -10.30 20.51 10.85
C SER A 75 -10.57 19.01 11.06
N VAL A 76 -10.53 18.20 10.00
CA VAL A 76 -10.97 16.78 10.00
C VAL A 76 -9.89 15.78 9.62
N ASN A 77 -8.77 16.22 9.02
CA ASN A 77 -7.74 15.30 8.53
C ASN A 77 -6.32 15.77 8.88
N TYR A 78 -5.42 14.79 9.06
CA TYR A 78 -3.98 14.97 8.95
C TYR A 78 -3.53 14.61 7.56
N LYS A 79 -2.57 15.35 7.00
CA LYS A 79 -2.01 15.09 5.68
C LYS A 79 -0.49 15.07 5.75
N LEU A 80 0.11 14.03 5.17
CA LEU A 80 1.54 13.87 5.05
C LEU A 80 1.92 13.81 3.57
N ASN A 81 2.87 14.65 3.19
CA ASN A 81 3.47 14.64 1.85
C ASN A 81 4.90 14.12 1.98
N LEU A 82 5.20 12.99 1.38
CA LEU A 82 6.49 12.34 1.42
C LEU A 82 7.16 12.44 0.05
N THR A 83 8.30 13.11 -0.01
CA THR A 83 9.12 13.21 -1.22
C THR A 83 10.35 12.31 -1.06
N PRO A 84 10.55 11.30 -1.93
CA PRO A 84 11.72 10.44 -1.86
C PRO A 84 13.02 11.26 -1.96
N LYS A 85 14.03 10.93 -1.15
CA LYS A 85 15.38 11.51 -1.24
C LYS A 85 16.26 10.74 -2.22
N ASN A 86 16.00 9.44 -2.39
CA ASN A 86 16.78 8.56 -3.25
C ASN A 86 16.37 8.72 -4.73
N ASP A 87 17.32 9.01 -5.59
CA ASP A 87 17.08 9.25 -7.02
C ASP A 87 16.57 8.01 -7.78
N LYS A 88 16.91 6.81 -7.33
CA LYS A 88 16.35 5.59 -7.91
C LYS A 88 14.85 5.48 -7.66
N LEU A 89 14.39 5.89 -6.47
CA LEU A 89 12.97 5.88 -6.14
C LEU A 89 12.23 7.03 -6.82
N LYS A 90 12.83 8.21 -6.94
CA LYS A 90 12.26 9.37 -7.64
C LYS A 90 11.91 9.10 -9.10
N ARG A 91 12.60 8.15 -9.76
CA ARG A 91 12.29 7.76 -11.15
C ARG A 91 10.91 7.11 -11.28
N TYR A 92 10.39 6.54 -10.20
CA TYR A 92 9.11 5.82 -10.20
C TYR A 92 8.03 6.55 -9.40
N ILE A 93 8.42 7.23 -8.34
CA ILE A 93 7.50 7.92 -7.43
C ILE A 93 8.11 9.27 -7.08
N GLN A 94 7.42 10.35 -7.47
CA GLN A 94 7.83 11.73 -7.16
C GLN A 94 7.32 12.17 -5.79
N GLU A 95 6.11 11.73 -5.44
CA GLU A 95 5.49 12.07 -4.16
C GLU A 95 4.52 10.97 -3.72
N ILE A 96 4.42 10.79 -2.42
CA ILE A 96 3.38 9.99 -1.77
C ILE A 96 2.60 10.93 -0.86
N VAL A 97 1.27 10.96 -1.02
CA VAL A 97 0.40 11.73 -0.15
C VAL A 97 -0.46 10.79 0.66
N LEU A 98 -0.46 10.96 1.97
CA LEU A 98 -1.28 10.20 2.91
C LEU A 98 -2.24 11.15 3.62
N VAL A 99 -3.50 10.76 3.68
CA VAL A 99 -4.54 11.49 4.40
C VAL A 99 -5.14 10.58 5.45
N PHE A 100 -5.07 10.98 6.71
CA PHE A 100 -5.64 10.27 7.85
C PHE A 100 -6.81 11.06 8.42
N ARG A 101 -7.87 10.37 8.85
CA ARG A 101 -8.96 11.00 9.59
C ARG A 101 -8.50 11.34 11.01
N LYS A 102 -8.87 12.51 11.52
CA LYS A 102 -8.57 12.90 12.91
C LYS A 102 -9.36 12.11 13.94
N SER A 103 -10.57 11.65 13.59
CA SER A 103 -11.48 10.97 14.52
C SER A 103 -10.97 9.62 15.04
N ASP A 104 -10.24 8.88 14.21
CA ASP A 104 -9.80 7.51 14.48
C ASP A 104 -8.36 7.23 14.04
N CYS A 105 -7.71 8.21 13.43
CA CYS A 105 -6.37 8.09 12.83
C CYS A 105 -6.27 7.07 11.70
N ASP A 106 -7.38 6.66 11.12
CA ASP A 106 -7.39 5.74 9.99
C ASP A 106 -6.92 6.41 8.71
N LEU A 107 -6.16 5.67 7.90
CA LEU A 107 -5.77 6.08 6.57
C LEU A 107 -7.02 6.16 5.68
N LYS A 108 -7.37 7.37 5.26
CA LYS A 108 -8.50 7.64 4.37
C LYS A 108 -8.10 7.54 2.90
N GLU A 109 -6.93 8.07 2.57
CA GLU A 109 -6.46 8.16 1.18
C GLU A 109 -4.94 8.02 1.10
N LEU A 110 -4.50 7.30 0.07
CA LEU A 110 -3.11 7.21 -0.37
C LEU A 110 -3.05 7.64 -1.83
N THR A 111 -2.26 8.66 -2.13
CA THR A 111 -1.97 9.07 -3.51
C THR A 111 -0.50 8.80 -3.83
N LEU A 112 -0.25 8.08 -4.91
CA LEU A 112 1.07 7.88 -5.50
C LEU A 112 1.19 8.76 -6.73
N VAL A 113 2.13 9.69 -6.73
CA VAL A 113 2.42 10.58 -7.87
C VAL A 113 3.70 10.09 -8.53
N SER A 114 3.60 9.63 -9.78
CA SER A 114 4.76 9.20 -10.60
C SER A 114 5.22 10.27 -11.58
N SER A 115 4.34 11.19 -11.97
CA SER A 115 4.64 12.37 -12.79
C SER A 115 3.59 13.45 -12.57
N SER A 116 3.77 14.62 -13.16
CA SER A 116 2.78 15.71 -13.09
C SER A 116 1.41 15.33 -13.65
N THR A 117 1.36 14.36 -14.55
CA THR A 117 0.12 13.90 -15.23
C THR A 117 -0.34 12.52 -14.80
N ASN A 118 0.49 11.76 -14.07
CA ASN A 118 0.18 10.38 -13.69
C ASN A 118 0.19 10.20 -12.19
N LYS A 119 -1.01 9.97 -11.64
CA LYS A 119 -1.21 9.67 -10.22
C LYS A 119 -2.19 8.52 -10.04
N ILE A 120 -1.98 7.73 -9.00
CA ILE A 120 -2.90 6.69 -8.57
C ILE A 120 -3.42 7.07 -7.19
N VAL A 121 -4.73 7.08 -7.02
CA VAL A 121 -5.40 7.37 -5.76
C VAL A 121 -6.08 6.11 -5.23
N TYR A 122 -5.77 5.75 -4.00
CA TYR A 122 -6.45 4.69 -3.27
C TYR A 122 -7.26 5.32 -2.15
N THR A 123 -8.55 5.04 -2.12
CA THR A 123 -9.46 5.48 -1.04
C THR A 123 -9.80 4.27 -0.18
N PHE A 124 -9.70 4.42 1.13
CA PHE A 124 -9.99 3.39 2.10
C PHE A 124 -11.30 3.70 2.83
N SER A 125 -12.17 2.71 2.92
CA SER A 125 -13.45 2.80 3.61
C SER A 125 -13.76 1.49 4.33
N ASN A 126 -14.68 1.54 5.29
CA ASN A 126 -15.14 0.35 6.04
C ASN A 126 -13.99 -0.43 6.66
N MET A 127 -13.03 0.30 7.24
CA MET A 127 -11.90 -0.33 7.94
C MET A 127 -12.40 -0.92 9.25
N VAL A 128 -12.00 -2.16 9.51
CA VAL A 128 -12.30 -2.88 10.75
C VAL A 128 -10.98 -3.33 11.37
N HIS A 129 -10.83 -3.07 12.66
CA HIS A 129 -9.61 -3.36 13.40
C HIS A 129 -9.83 -4.50 14.38
N ASN A 130 -8.76 -5.26 14.62
CA ASN A 130 -8.70 -6.29 15.65
C ASN A 130 -9.70 -7.45 15.49
N GLU A 131 -10.24 -7.65 14.28
CA GLU A 131 -11.02 -8.84 13.98
C GLU A 131 -10.13 -10.08 13.78
N SER A 132 -10.71 -11.24 14.08
CA SER A 132 -10.07 -12.53 13.80
C SER A 132 -10.11 -12.81 12.31
N ILE A 133 -8.93 -12.94 11.68
CA ILE A 133 -8.79 -13.22 10.25
C ILE A 133 -8.26 -14.64 10.06
N LEU A 134 -8.98 -15.44 9.26
CA LEU A 134 -8.60 -16.80 8.94
C LEU A 134 -7.27 -16.85 8.17
N GLU A 135 -6.37 -17.73 8.56
CA GLU A 135 -5.06 -17.92 7.92
C GLU A 135 -5.17 -18.32 6.44
N THR A 136 -6.22 -19.04 6.09
CA THR A 136 -6.50 -19.48 4.71
C THR A 136 -6.65 -18.32 3.73
N LEU A 137 -7.09 -17.14 4.21
CA LEU A 137 -7.19 -15.95 3.38
C LEU A 137 -5.84 -15.46 2.83
N PHE A 138 -4.73 -15.82 3.47
CA PHE A 138 -3.39 -15.43 3.05
C PHE A 138 -2.63 -16.51 2.28
N THR A 139 -3.25 -17.68 2.07
CA THR A 139 -2.61 -18.84 1.43
C THR A 139 -3.36 -19.38 0.21
N LYS A 140 -4.66 -19.11 0.12
CA LYS A 140 -5.53 -19.58 -0.98
C LYS A 140 -6.12 -18.39 -1.75
N PHE A 141 -6.17 -18.53 -3.08
CA PHE A 141 -6.89 -17.59 -3.95
C PHE A 141 -8.39 -17.72 -3.81
#